data_a17e8dc7d0df495842b9ea3b5ffa9eb2
#
_entry.id   a17e8dc7d0df495842b9ea3b5ffa9eb2
#
_cell.length_a   1.000
_cell.length_b   1.000
_cell.length_c   1.000
_cell.angle_alpha   90.00
_cell.angle_beta   90.00
_cell.angle_gamma   90.00
#
_symmetry.space_group_name_H-M   'P 1'
#
loop_
_entity.id
_entity.type
_entity.pdbx_description
1 polymer ?
#
loop_
_entity_poly.entity_id
_entity_poly.type
_entity_poly.pdbx_seq_one_letter_code
_entity_poly.pdbx_strand_id
1 'polypeptide(L)' 'MTPLVYTAEEAAEVLKISRWKIFDLIRTNALRSVKIGGLRRIPRTAIDEYITRLLEEVT' A
#
# COMPACT_ATOMS: atom_id res chain seq x y z
N MET A 1 11.10 -14.83 -2.80
CA MET A 1 10.73 -13.97 -3.94
C MET A 1 9.75 -12.89 -3.49
N THR A 2 9.99 -11.66 -3.90
CA THR A 2 9.12 -10.55 -3.52
C THR A 2 7.83 -10.59 -4.32
N PRO A 3 6.64 -10.57 -3.68
CA PRO A 3 5.40 -10.57 -4.44
C PRO A 3 5.23 -9.28 -5.23
N LEU A 4 4.51 -9.38 -6.35
CA LEU A 4 4.20 -8.22 -7.17
C LEU A 4 3.03 -7.42 -6.60
N VAL A 5 2.13 -8.11 -5.90
CA VAL A 5 0.97 -7.47 -5.26
C VAL A 5 0.79 -8.04 -3.86
N TYR A 6 0.16 -7.23 -3.01
CA TYR A 6 -0.11 -7.59 -1.62
C TYR A 6 -1.59 -7.46 -1.32
N THR A 7 -2.06 -8.25 -0.36
CA THR A 7 -3.37 -7.98 0.25
C THR A 7 -3.21 -6.81 1.21
N ALA A 8 -4.34 -6.28 1.70
CA ALA A 8 -4.29 -5.18 2.68
C ALA A 8 -3.55 -5.62 3.95
N GLU A 9 -3.76 -6.86 4.38
CA GLU A 9 -3.11 -7.37 5.58
C GLU A 9 -1.61 -7.52 5.38
N GLU A 10 -1.21 -8.02 4.21
CA GLU A 10 0.21 -8.15 3.89
C GLU A 10 0.89 -6.78 3.80
N ALA A 11 0.21 -5.81 3.18
CA ALA A 11 0.75 -4.46 3.08
C ALA A 11 0.92 -3.83 4.47
N ALA A 12 -0.05 -4.07 5.36
CA ALA A 12 0.03 -3.58 6.72
C ALA A 12 1.26 -4.14 7.44
N GLU A 13 1.54 -5.43 7.24
CA GLU A 13 2.72 -6.05 7.83
C GLU A 13 4.02 -5.47 7.27
N VAL A 14 4.06 -5.26 5.95
CA VAL A 14 5.24 -4.72 5.29
C VAL A 14 5.53 -3.31 5.77
N LEU A 15 4.49 -2.49 5.90
CA LEU A 15 4.63 -1.10 6.32
C LEU A 15 4.61 -0.93 7.84
N LYS A 16 4.38 -2.02 8.58
CA LYS A 16 4.33 -1.99 10.04
C LYS A 16 3.28 -1.05 10.60
N ILE A 17 2.11 -1.03 9.95
CA ILE A 17 0.97 -0.22 10.39
C ILE A 17 -0.26 -1.11 10.47
N SER A 18 -1.36 -0.58 11.01
CA SER A 18 -2.58 -1.35 11.15
C SER A 18 -3.30 -1.51 9.80
N ARG A 19 -4.13 -2.55 9.71
CA ARG A 19 -4.96 -2.77 8.54
C ARG A 19 -5.90 -1.58 8.31
N TRP A 20 -6.40 -1.01 9.38
CA TRP A 20 -7.25 0.19 9.31
C TRP A 20 -6.54 1.33 8.61
N LYS A 21 -5.27 1.53 8.91
CA LYS A 21 -4.48 2.60 8.30
C LYS A 21 -4.30 2.34 6.80
N ILE A 22 -4.14 1.08 6.40
CA ILE A 22 -4.05 0.72 4.99
C ILE A 22 -5.32 1.13 4.24
N PHE A 23 -6.49 0.79 4.79
CA PHE A 23 -7.75 1.15 4.14
C PHE A 23 -7.95 2.67 4.08
N ASP A 24 -7.53 3.38 5.12
CA ASP A 24 -7.60 4.83 5.13
C ASP A 24 -6.70 5.43 4.03
N LEU A 25 -5.49 4.90 3.88
CA LEU A 25 -4.57 5.35 2.85
C LEU A 25 -5.11 5.09 1.45
N ILE A 26 -5.77 3.95 1.26
CA ILE A 26 -6.39 3.62 -0.03
C ILE A 26 -7.56 4.58 -0.29
N ARG A 27 -8.39 4.81 0.71
CA ARG A 27 -9.57 5.67 0.59
C ARG A 27 -9.19 7.10 0.21
N THR A 28 -8.09 7.59 0.73
CA THR A 28 -7.63 8.96 0.47
C THR A 28 -6.69 9.06 -0.73
N ASN A 29 -6.45 7.95 -1.43
CA ASN A 29 -5.54 7.85 -2.56
C ASN A 29 -4.08 8.12 -2.22
N ALA A 30 -3.72 8.04 -0.95
CA ALA A 30 -2.33 8.13 -0.55
C ALA A 30 -1.56 6.85 -0.92
N LEU A 31 -2.28 5.73 -0.95
CA LEU A 31 -1.71 4.45 -1.36
C LEU A 31 -2.56 3.88 -2.48
N ARG A 32 -1.96 3.65 -3.63
CA ARG A 32 -2.68 3.15 -4.80
C ARG A 32 -3.02 1.67 -4.63
N SER A 33 -4.17 1.29 -5.18
CA SER A 33 -4.60 -0.10 -5.18
C SER A 33 -5.30 -0.40 -6.49
N VAL A 34 -5.39 -1.68 -6.83
CA VAL A 34 -6.06 -2.13 -8.05
C VAL A 34 -7.00 -3.27 -7.71
N LYS A 35 -8.01 -3.48 -8.56
CA LYS A 35 -8.90 -4.62 -8.44
C LYS A 35 -8.49 -5.69 -9.43
N ILE A 36 -8.28 -6.89 -8.93
CA ILE A 36 -7.96 -8.04 -9.76
C ILE A 36 -9.02 -9.10 -9.47
N GLY A 37 -9.86 -9.37 -10.47
CA GLY A 37 -10.94 -10.33 -10.29
C GLY A 37 -11.90 -9.96 -9.17
N GLY A 38 -12.15 -8.66 -8.98
CA GLY A 38 -13.03 -8.18 -7.92
C GLY A 38 -12.39 -8.06 -6.56
N LEU A 39 -11.12 -8.46 -6.43
CA LEU A 39 -10.39 -8.39 -5.17
C LEU A 39 -9.42 -7.22 -5.19
N ARG A 40 -9.41 -6.45 -4.09
CA ARG A 40 -8.51 -5.31 -3.98
C ARG A 40 -7.11 -5.78 -3.65
N ARG A 41 -6.14 -5.31 -4.44
CA ARG A 41 -4.72 -5.66 -4.24
C ARG A 41 -3.87 -4.42 -4.29
N ILE A 42 -2.75 -4.43 -3.59
CA ILE A 42 -1.84 -3.30 -3.52
C ILE A 42 -0.54 -3.68 -4.22
N PRO A 43 -0.24 -3.07 -5.38
CA PRO A 43 1.01 -3.38 -6.09
C PRO A 43 2.22 -2.99 -5.24
N ARG A 44 3.29 -3.76 -5.36
CA ARG A 44 4.53 -3.45 -4.65
C ARG A 44 5.02 -2.05 -5.01
N THR A 45 4.87 -1.67 -6.29
CA THR A 45 5.29 -0.34 -6.73
C THR A 45 4.53 0.78 -6.03
N ALA A 46 3.26 0.53 -5.68
CA ALA A 46 2.47 1.51 -4.96
C ALA A 46 3.02 1.74 -3.55
N ILE A 47 3.50 0.67 -2.91
CA ILE A 47 4.12 0.77 -1.60
C ILE A 47 5.43 1.56 -1.70
N ASP A 48 6.23 1.27 -2.73
CA ASP A 48 7.48 2.00 -2.96
C ASP A 48 7.22 3.49 -3.20
N GLU A 49 6.22 3.82 -4.00
CA GLU A 49 5.84 5.21 -4.26
C GLU A 49 5.42 5.93 -2.99
N TYR A 50 4.64 5.24 -2.16
CA TYR A 50 4.16 5.80 -0.90
C TYR A 50 5.33 6.14 0.02
N ILE A 51 6.26 5.21 0.18
CA ILE A 51 7.43 5.40 1.03
C ILE A 51 8.31 6.53 0.48
N THR A 52 8.52 6.56 -0.82
CA THR A 52 9.32 7.60 -1.47
C THR A 52 8.73 8.98 -1.20
N ARG A 53 7.40 9.08 -1.30
CA ARG A 53 6.72 10.35 -1.07
C ARG A 53 6.87 10.80 0.39
N LEU A 54 6.79 9.87 1.33
CA LEU A 54 6.98 10.18 2.74
C LEU A 54 8.39 10.70 2.99
N LEU A 55 9.39 10.09 2.36
CA LEU A 55 10.77 10.53 2.50
C LEU A 55 10.96 11.94 1.97
N GLU A 56 10.30 12.28 0.88
CA GLU A 56 10.37 13.62 0.30
C GLU A 56 9.70 14.66 1.21
N GLU A 57 8.61 14.29 1.86
CA GLU A 57 7.89 15.19 2.75
C GLU A 57 8.67 15.51 4.03
N VAL A 58 9.53 14.60 4.46
CA VAL A 58 10.32 14.78 5.68
C VAL A 58 11.45 15.80 5.47
N THR A 59 11.91 15.94 4.26
CA THR A 59 12.94 16.93 3.95
C THR A 59 12.32 18.28 3.62
#